data_038de5c39b3ae8e9b70c55e4cc6ecc2a
#
_entry.id   038de5c39b3ae8e9b70c55e4cc6ecc2a
#
_cell.length_a   1.000
_cell.length_b   1.000
_cell.length_c   1.000
_cell.angle_alpha   90.00
_cell.angle_beta   90.00
_cell.angle_gamma   90.00
#
_symmetry.space_group_name_H-M   'P 1'
#
loop_
_entity.id
_entity.type
_entity.pdbx_description
1 polymer ?
#
loop_
_entity_poly.entity_id
_entity_poly.type
_entity_poly.pdbx_seq_one_letter_code
_entity_poly.pdbx_strand_id
1 'polypeptide(L)'
;MMILIAGPYRSGTGDDPELMARNLARLEEAAWPVFRSGHVPMIGEWVALPVLRGAGGTGPADPVAEQIMYPTAERLLRHCDAVLRLPGESTGADQDVRIATERGLPVYYRVEDIPGYREELTRR
;
A
#
# COMPACT_ATOMS: atom_id res chain seq x y z
N MET A 1 -0.34 11.48 10.80
CA MET A 1 -1.14 10.27 10.58
C MET A 1 -0.27 9.11 10.11
N MET A 2 -0.72 7.89 10.36
CA MET A 2 -0.17 6.74 9.65
C MET A 2 -1.02 6.52 8.40
N ILE A 3 -0.40 6.56 7.22
CA ILE A 3 -1.10 6.50 5.94
C ILE A 3 -0.72 5.22 5.21
N LEU A 4 -1.71 4.39 4.91
CA LEU A 4 -1.50 3.19 4.10
C LEU A 4 -1.43 3.59 2.62
N ILE A 5 -0.30 3.31 1.99
CA ILE A 5 -0.13 3.52 0.56
C ILE A 5 -0.62 2.26 -0.15
N ALA A 6 -1.71 2.38 -0.89
CA ALA A 6 -2.36 1.27 -1.58
C ALA A 6 -2.30 1.47 -3.09
N GLY A 7 -2.05 0.42 -3.82
CA GLY A 7 -1.96 0.46 -5.27
C GLY A 7 -1.61 -0.90 -5.85
N PRO A 8 -1.42 -0.96 -7.17
CA PRO A 8 -1.10 -2.23 -7.83
C PRO A 8 0.20 -2.84 -7.32
N TYR A 9 0.16 -4.13 -7.02
CA TYR A 9 1.35 -4.93 -6.74
C TYR A 9 1.40 -6.13 -7.69
N ARG A 10 0.47 -7.06 -7.57
CA ARG A 10 0.38 -8.26 -8.43
C ARG A 10 -0.37 -7.99 -9.73
N SER A 11 -1.30 -7.06 -9.73
CA SER A 11 -2.16 -6.76 -10.88
C SER A 11 -1.34 -6.37 -12.11
N GLY A 12 -1.70 -6.95 -13.25
CA GLY A 12 -1.07 -6.63 -14.52
C GLY A 12 0.34 -7.17 -14.71
N THR A 13 0.82 -8.03 -13.80
CA THR A 13 2.20 -8.54 -13.84
C THR A 13 2.32 -9.93 -14.44
N GLY A 14 1.20 -10.67 -14.58
CA GLY A 14 1.26 -12.07 -15.00
C GLY A 14 2.10 -12.92 -14.07
N ASP A 15 2.18 -12.52 -12.79
CA ASP A 15 3.00 -13.17 -11.77
C ASP A 15 4.51 -13.12 -12.04
N ASP A 16 4.94 -12.17 -12.86
CA ASP A 16 6.36 -11.92 -13.12
C ASP A 16 6.97 -11.20 -11.90
N PRO A 17 7.95 -11.81 -11.19
CA PRO A 17 8.55 -11.21 -10.00
C PRO A 17 9.19 -9.84 -10.26
N GLU A 18 9.76 -9.64 -11.44
CA GLU A 18 10.40 -8.35 -11.77
C GLU A 18 9.36 -7.24 -11.91
N LEU A 19 8.22 -7.53 -12.53
CA LEU A 19 7.14 -6.55 -12.66
C LEU A 19 6.50 -6.26 -11.31
N MET A 20 6.35 -7.26 -10.44
CA MET A 20 5.87 -7.05 -9.08
C MET A 20 6.84 -6.17 -8.28
N ALA A 21 8.14 -6.39 -8.43
CA ALA A 21 9.14 -5.55 -7.76
C ALA A 21 9.06 -4.09 -8.24
N ARG A 22 8.82 -3.86 -9.52
CA ARG A 22 8.62 -2.52 -10.06
C ARG A 22 7.37 -1.85 -9.49
N ASN A 23 6.29 -2.61 -9.34
CA ASN A 23 5.06 -2.10 -8.73
C ASN A 23 5.30 -1.72 -7.28
N LEU A 24 6.01 -2.56 -6.51
CA LEU A 24 6.35 -2.23 -5.13
C LEU A 24 7.20 -0.98 -5.05
N ALA A 25 8.21 -0.86 -5.93
CA ALA A 25 9.06 0.34 -5.97
C ALA A 25 8.24 1.60 -6.25
N ARG A 26 7.21 1.50 -7.08
CA ARG A 26 6.31 2.64 -7.37
C ARG A 26 5.51 3.04 -6.14
N LEU A 27 5.04 2.08 -5.34
CA LEU A 27 4.40 2.40 -4.07
C LEU A 27 5.39 3.06 -3.12
N GLU A 28 6.62 2.55 -3.08
CA GLU A 28 7.66 3.06 -2.19
C GLU A 28 8.09 4.49 -2.55
N GLU A 29 7.98 4.90 -3.81
CA GLU A 29 8.26 6.26 -4.22
C GLU A 29 7.36 7.28 -3.50
N ALA A 30 6.16 6.89 -3.12
CA ALA A 30 5.26 7.77 -2.38
C ALA A 30 5.65 7.90 -0.90
N ALA A 31 6.49 7.02 -0.38
CA ALA A 31 6.84 7.04 1.04
C ALA A 31 7.57 8.34 1.44
N TRP A 32 8.46 8.84 0.59
CA TRP A 32 9.20 10.08 0.89
C TRP A 32 8.28 11.30 1.02
N PRO A 33 7.43 11.63 0.04
CA PRO A 33 6.53 12.77 0.20
C PRO A 33 5.53 12.60 1.34
N VAL A 34 5.09 11.38 1.65
CA VAL A 34 4.24 11.14 2.82
C VAL A 34 4.98 11.49 4.10
N PHE A 35 6.22 11.02 4.24
CA PHE A 35 7.07 11.33 5.40
C PHE A 35 7.32 12.84 5.51
N ARG A 36 7.67 13.49 4.40
CA ARG A 36 7.97 14.93 4.41
C ARG A 36 6.75 15.79 4.73
N SER A 37 5.57 15.24 4.52
CA SER A 37 4.32 15.92 4.90
C SER A 37 3.98 15.77 6.39
N GLY A 38 4.81 15.07 7.15
CA GLY A 38 4.64 14.91 8.60
C GLY A 38 3.96 13.62 9.02
N HIS A 39 3.90 12.62 8.15
CA HIS A 39 3.16 11.39 8.41
C HIS A 39 4.07 10.17 8.37
N VAL A 40 3.55 9.03 8.80
CA VAL A 40 4.24 7.74 8.72
C VAL A 40 3.67 6.98 7.53
N PRO A 41 4.50 6.67 6.51
CA PRO A 41 4.05 5.82 5.41
C PRO A 41 4.03 4.35 5.82
N MET A 42 3.03 3.62 5.34
CA MET A 42 2.93 2.18 5.52
C MET A 42 2.54 1.54 4.20
N ILE A 43 3.18 0.44 3.86
CA ILE A 43 2.85 -0.37 2.69
C ILE A 43 2.58 -1.78 3.17
N GLY A 44 1.42 -2.34 2.80
CA GLY A 44 1.01 -3.66 3.26
C GLY A 44 1.99 -4.77 2.92
N GLU A 45 2.62 -4.70 1.76
CA GLU A 45 3.59 -5.69 1.28
C GLU A 45 4.82 -5.75 2.17
N TRP A 46 5.20 -4.66 2.84
CA TRP A 46 6.33 -4.68 3.78
C TRP A 46 6.09 -5.63 4.95
N VAL A 47 4.84 -5.81 5.34
CA VAL A 47 4.48 -6.73 6.43
C VAL A 47 4.09 -8.08 5.85
N ALA A 48 3.30 -8.11 4.80
CA ALA A 48 2.74 -9.34 4.26
C ALA A 48 3.79 -10.26 3.65
N LEU A 49 4.80 -9.72 2.95
CA LEU A 49 5.80 -10.55 2.29
C LEU A 49 6.66 -11.35 3.27
N PRO A 50 7.16 -10.77 4.39
CA PRO A 50 7.84 -11.57 5.41
C PRO A 50 6.94 -12.63 6.05
N VAL A 51 5.67 -12.33 6.28
CA VAL A 51 4.72 -13.30 6.83
C VAL A 51 4.52 -14.46 5.85
N LEU A 52 4.39 -14.14 4.56
CA LEU A 52 4.23 -15.14 3.51
C LEU A 52 5.43 -16.09 3.48
N ARG A 53 6.64 -15.55 3.54
CA ARG A 53 7.85 -16.37 3.59
C ARG A 53 7.89 -17.25 4.83
N GLY A 54 7.50 -16.71 5.99
CA GLY A 54 7.43 -17.45 7.24
C GLY A 54 6.41 -18.57 7.20
N ALA A 55 5.37 -18.45 6.42
CA ALA A 55 4.36 -19.49 6.21
C ALA A 55 4.79 -20.55 5.19
N GLY A 56 6.01 -20.44 4.65
CA GLY A 56 6.51 -21.37 3.65
C GLY A 56 6.07 -21.07 2.23
N GLY A 57 5.48 -19.88 2.00
CA GLY A 57 5.09 -19.46 0.65
C GLY A 57 6.29 -19.13 -0.21
N THR A 58 6.16 -19.42 -1.51
CA THR A 58 7.25 -19.22 -2.48
C THR A 58 7.20 -17.83 -3.12
N GLY A 59 6.07 -17.14 -3.01
CA GLY A 59 5.90 -15.80 -3.57
C GLY A 59 4.43 -15.41 -3.63
N PRO A 60 4.14 -14.17 -4.11
CA PRO A 60 2.77 -13.66 -4.16
C PRO A 60 1.81 -14.48 -5.04
N ALA A 61 2.32 -15.29 -5.94
CA ALA A 61 1.50 -16.18 -6.78
C ALA A 61 1.12 -17.49 -6.07
N ASP A 62 1.71 -17.77 -4.91
CA ASP A 62 1.38 -18.96 -4.12
C ASP A 62 -0.07 -18.84 -3.62
N PRO A 63 -0.87 -19.93 -3.71
CA PRO A 63 -2.25 -19.89 -3.19
C PRO A 63 -2.37 -19.44 -1.74
N VAL A 64 -1.36 -19.69 -0.90
CA VAL A 64 -1.38 -19.25 0.50
C VAL A 64 -1.30 -17.73 0.62
N ALA A 65 -0.86 -17.03 -0.41
CA ALA A 65 -0.72 -15.58 -0.38
C ALA A 65 -2.06 -14.88 -0.12
N GLU A 66 -3.15 -15.38 -0.67
CA GLU A 66 -4.47 -14.78 -0.45
C GLU A 66 -4.89 -14.82 1.02
N GLN A 67 -4.45 -15.87 1.75
CA GLN A 67 -4.73 -16.01 3.17
C GLN A 67 -3.91 -15.06 4.05
N ILE A 68 -2.94 -14.38 3.46
CA ILE A 68 -2.01 -13.50 4.18
C ILE A 68 -2.15 -12.05 3.72
N MET A 69 -2.15 -11.80 2.40
CA MET A 69 -2.10 -10.44 1.86
C MET A 69 -3.33 -9.61 2.26
N TYR A 70 -4.54 -10.14 2.03
CA TYR A 70 -5.76 -9.42 2.36
C TYR A 70 -5.96 -9.24 3.88
N PRO A 71 -5.83 -10.29 4.70
CA PRO A 71 -5.92 -10.10 6.16
C PRO A 71 -4.88 -9.14 6.72
N THR A 72 -3.67 -9.11 6.16
CA THR A 72 -2.64 -8.16 6.59
C THR A 72 -3.08 -6.73 6.36
N ALA A 73 -3.57 -6.42 5.17
CA ALA A 73 -4.06 -5.07 4.85
C ALA A 73 -5.23 -4.68 5.74
N GLU A 74 -6.18 -5.59 5.95
CA GLU A 74 -7.33 -5.34 6.82
C GLU A 74 -6.90 -5.05 8.25
N ARG A 75 -5.95 -5.83 8.78
CA ARG A 75 -5.42 -5.62 10.13
C ARG A 75 -4.67 -4.30 10.25
N LEU A 76 -3.85 -3.97 9.24
CA LEU A 76 -3.12 -2.70 9.23
C LEU A 76 -4.07 -1.51 9.23
N LEU A 77 -5.17 -1.59 8.49
CA LEU A 77 -6.13 -0.51 8.40
C LEU A 77 -6.79 -0.18 9.75
N ARG A 78 -6.80 -1.13 10.69
CA ARG A 78 -7.28 -0.86 12.05
C ARG A 78 -6.38 0.11 12.80
N HIS A 79 -5.15 0.27 12.35
CA HIS A 79 -4.14 1.12 12.98
C HIS A 79 -3.73 2.31 12.13
N CYS A 80 -4.26 2.40 10.91
CA CYS A 80 -3.99 3.52 10.02
C CYS A 80 -5.03 4.61 10.19
N ASP A 81 -4.62 5.84 9.88
CA ASP A 81 -5.48 7.02 9.97
C ASP A 81 -6.04 7.43 8.62
N ALA A 82 -5.46 6.95 7.54
CA ALA A 82 -5.85 7.34 6.18
C ALA A 82 -5.29 6.34 5.17
N VAL A 83 -5.80 6.43 3.94
CA VAL A 83 -5.29 5.67 2.79
C VAL A 83 -4.90 6.64 1.69
N LEU A 84 -3.75 6.39 1.08
CA LEU A 84 -3.34 7.03 -0.18
C LEU A 84 -3.46 5.97 -1.27
N ARG A 85 -4.46 6.12 -2.15
CA ARG A 85 -4.72 5.19 -3.26
C ARG A 85 -4.01 5.70 -4.50
N LEU A 86 -2.92 5.04 -4.88
CA LEU A 86 -2.20 5.36 -6.11
C LEU A 86 -2.94 4.78 -7.34
N PRO A 87 -2.76 5.37 -8.52
CA PRO A 87 -3.51 4.94 -9.70
C PRO A 87 -3.13 3.55 -10.20
N GLY A 88 -4.02 2.96 -10.96
CA GLY A 88 -3.85 1.66 -11.58
C GLY A 88 -4.86 0.64 -11.07
N GLU A 89 -5.18 -0.33 -11.91
CA GLU A 89 -6.12 -1.40 -11.56
C GLU A 89 -5.54 -2.26 -10.44
N SER A 90 -6.31 -2.43 -9.35
CA SER A 90 -5.91 -3.24 -8.21
C SER A 90 -7.12 -3.58 -7.36
N THR A 91 -7.50 -4.86 -7.34
CA THR A 91 -8.59 -5.35 -6.50
C THR A 91 -8.27 -5.17 -5.03
N GLY A 92 -7.02 -5.42 -4.63
CA GLY A 92 -6.59 -5.25 -3.24
C GLY A 92 -6.66 -3.80 -2.78
N ALA A 93 -6.19 -2.87 -3.61
CA ALA A 93 -6.25 -1.45 -3.28
C ALA A 93 -7.69 -0.94 -3.24
N ASP A 94 -8.56 -1.43 -4.13
CA ASP A 94 -9.98 -1.08 -4.10
C ASP A 94 -10.65 -1.58 -2.82
N GLN A 95 -10.26 -2.76 -2.35
CA GLN A 95 -10.75 -3.29 -1.08
C GLN A 95 -10.27 -2.43 0.09
N ASP A 96 -9.03 -1.97 0.07
CA ASP A 96 -8.49 -1.08 1.10
C ASP A 96 -9.29 0.22 1.18
N VAL A 97 -9.63 0.79 0.02
CA VAL A 97 -10.46 2.00 -0.04
C VAL A 97 -11.85 1.75 0.55
N ARG A 98 -12.45 0.60 0.23
CA ARG A 98 -13.77 0.25 0.75
C ARG A 98 -13.74 0.14 2.27
N ILE A 99 -12.75 -0.57 2.82
CA ILE A 99 -12.61 -0.73 4.27
C ILE A 99 -12.38 0.62 4.94
N ALA A 100 -11.50 1.44 4.38
CA ALA A 100 -11.23 2.78 4.90
C ALA A 100 -12.50 3.63 4.92
N THR A 101 -13.25 3.62 3.83
CA THR A 101 -14.49 4.37 3.72
C THR A 101 -15.53 3.92 4.75
N GLU A 102 -15.70 2.62 4.92
CA GLU A 102 -16.61 2.05 5.93
C GLU A 102 -16.22 2.44 7.34
N ARG A 103 -14.94 2.64 7.59
CA ARG A 103 -14.41 3.03 8.90
C ARG A 103 -14.34 4.54 9.09
N GLY A 104 -14.74 5.31 8.10
CA GLY A 104 -14.70 6.77 8.15
C GLY A 104 -13.31 7.36 8.03
N LEU A 105 -12.35 6.61 7.49
CA LEU A 105 -11.00 7.12 7.27
C LEU A 105 -10.94 7.93 5.97
N PRO A 106 -10.18 9.03 5.94
CA PRO A 106 -9.98 9.77 4.69
C PRO A 106 -9.20 8.95 3.68
N VAL A 107 -9.56 9.11 2.41
CA VAL A 107 -8.87 8.47 1.29
C VAL A 107 -8.38 9.57 0.36
N TYR A 108 -7.08 9.56 0.10
CA TYR A 108 -6.44 10.50 -0.82
C TYR A 108 -6.01 9.75 -2.08
N TYR A 109 -6.13 10.41 -3.21
CA TYR A 109 -5.76 9.82 -4.50
C TYR A 109 -4.50 10.45 -5.10
N ARG A 110 -3.98 11.48 -4.45
CA ARG A 110 -2.76 12.19 -4.88
C ARG A 110 -1.98 12.60 -3.64
N VAL A 111 -0.65 12.52 -3.74
CA VAL A 111 0.23 12.98 -2.64
C VAL A 111 -0.03 14.44 -2.29
N GLU A 112 -0.35 15.24 -3.31
CA GLU A 112 -0.59 16.68 -3.15
C GLU A 112 -1.82 16.97 -2.29
N ASP A 113 -2.72 16.01 -2.13
CA ASP A 113 -3.94 16.18 -1.34
C ASP A 113 -3.76 15.83 0.14
N ILE A 114 -2.61 15.27 0.50
CA ILE A 114 -2.33 14.89 1.89
C ILE A 114 -2.11 16.15 2.73
N PRO A 115 -2.71 16.24 3.94
CA PRO A 115 -2.48 17.38 4.82
C PRO A 115 -0.98 17.56 5.10
N GLY A 116 -0.52 18.81 5.03
CA GLY A 116 0.88 19.13 5.25
C GLY A 116 1.76 19.02 4.02
N TYR A 117 1.22 18.55 2.90
CA TYR A 117 2.01 18.50 1.67
C TYR A 117 2.36 19.90 1.19
N ARG A 118 3.64 20.08 0.84
CA ARG A 118 4.15 21.27 0.14
C ARG A 118 5.25 20.79 -0.79
N GLU A 119 5.20 21.20 -2.03
CA GLU A 119 6.12 20.71 -3.07
C GLU A 119 7.59 20.91 -2.68
N GLU A 120 7.93 22.04 -2.08
CA GLU A 120 9.32 22.34 -1.69
C GLU A 120 9.84 21.41 -0.60
N LEU A 121 8.95 20.78 0.19
CA LEU A 121 9.36 19.85 1.25
C LEU A 121 9.72 18.47 0.70
N THR A 122 9.25 18.13 -0.49
CA THR A 122 9.49 16.80 -1.08
C THR A 122 10.72 16.77 -1.97
N ARG A 123 11.29 17.92 -2.26
CA ARG A 123 12.55 18.03 -3.00
C ARG A 123 13.73 17.73 -2.08
N ARG A 124 14.75 17.13 -2.66
CA ARG A 124 15.96 16.75 -1.94
C ARG A 124 17.08 17.74 -2.26
#